data_f60fc976f34e545b4fa2fdf26bfc468a
#
_entry.id   f60fc976f34e545b4fa2fdf26bfc468a
#
_cell.length_a   1.000
_cell.length_b   1.000
_cell.length_c   1.000
_cell.angle_alpha   90.00
_cell.angle_beta   90.00
_cell.angle_gamma   90.00
#
_symmetry.space_group_name_H-M   'P 1'
#
loop_
_entity.id
_entity.type
_entity.pdbx_description
1 polymer ?
#
loop_
_entity_poly.entity_id
_entity_poly.type
_entity_poly.pdbx_seq_one_letter_code
_entity_poly.pdbx_strand_id
1 'polypeptide(L)'
;CIGLVAAAVTFQIPLKLWQRYAPYLFMAGVVLLALVLIPGIGRDVNGARRWISLGFANLQPSELMKLFAVLYAADYTVRKINVMHDLKQAFLPMFGAMAVVGMLLLKEPDFGAFVVIISIAMGILFLGGLRARLFALLIVGLLIAFTIMIIVSPYRRDRVFGFMDPWADAYGRGYQLSHSLI
;
A
#
# COMPACT_ATOMS: atom_id res chain seq x y z
N CYS A 1 21.97 1.10 11.73
CA CYS A 1 23.04 1.63 10.85
C CYS A 1 22.63 1.61 9.37
N ILE A 2 22.14 0.48 8.80
CA ILE A 2 21.79 0.38 7.36
C ILE A 2 20.74 1.41 6.94
N GLY A 3 19.69 1.61 7.73
CA GLY A 3 18.63 2.57 7.43
C GLY A 3 19.13 4.03 7.36
N LEU A 4 20.07 4.41 8.22
CA LEU A 4 20.66 5.76 8.18
C LEU A 4 21.51 5.98 6.93
N VAL A 5 22.27 4.97 6.52
CA VAL A 5 23.05 5.02 5.26
C VAL A 5 22.10 5.13 4.07
N ALA A 6 21.04 4.30 4.02
CA ALA A 6 20.05 4.37 2.96
C ALA A 6 19.35 5.74 2.90
N ALA A 7 18.99 6.31 4.06
CA ALA A 7 18.40 7.65 4.13
C ALA A 7 19.38 8.74 3.63
N ALA A 8 20.66 8.68 4.03
CA ALA A 8 21.67 9.63 3.57
C ALA A 8 21.91 9.54 2.05
N VAL A 9 21.95 8.35 1.49
CA VAL A 9 22.07 8.13 0.03
C VAL A 9 20.82 8.66 -0.69
N THR A 10 19.64 8.34 -0.20
CA THR A 10 18.37 8.80 -0.78
C THR A 10 18.26 10.32 -0.79
N PHE A 11 18.72 10.96 0.28
CA PHE A 11 18.73 12.43 0.41
C PHE A 11 19.62 13.14 -0.61
N GLN A 12 20.67 12.49 -1.08
CA GLN A 12 21.59 13.06 -2.10
C GLN A 12 21.02 12.99 -3.52
N ILE A 13 20.00 12.17 -3.74
CA ILE A 13 19.40 12.00 -5.07
C ILE A 13 18.46 13.18 -5.36
N PRO A 14 18.69 13.94 -6.46
CA PRO A 14 17.85 15.08 -6.79
C PRO A 14 16.43 14.64 -7.14
N LEU A 15 15.44 15.42 -6.70
CA LEU A 15 14.00 15.14 -6.91
C LEU A 15 13.65 14.90 -8.39
N LYS A 16 14.34 15.57 -9.32
CA LYS A 16 14.13 15.36 -10.76
C LYS A 16 14.36 13.93 -11.21
N LEU A 17 15.33 13.23 -10.58
CA LEU A 17 15.57 11.81 -10.87
C LEU A 17 14.43 10.94 -10.34
N TRP A 18 14.00 11.17 -9.10
CA TRP A 18 12.84 10.48 -8.53
C TRP A 18 11.60 10.64 -9.40
N GLN A 19 11.32 11.86 -9.84
CA GLN A 19 10.21 12.16 -10.72
C GLN A 19 10.32 11.41 -12.06
N ARG A 20 11.50 11.43 -12.69
CA ARG A 20 11.75 10.76 -13.97
C ARG A 20 11.56 9.26 -13.89
N TYR A 21 12.01 8.64 -12.79
CA TYR A 21 11.96 7.20 -12.61
C TYR A 21 10.70 6.69 -11.90
N ALA A 22 9.85 7.56 -11.38
CA ALA A 22 8.63 7.18 -10.66
C ALA A 22 7.74 6.17 -11.41
N PRO A 23 7.43 6.33 -12.70
CA PRO A 23 6.62 5.35 -13.43
C PRO A 23 7.31 3.98 -13.55
N TYR A 24 8.62 3.96 -13.74
CA TYR A 24 9.39 2.72 -13.86
C TYR A 24 9.52 2.00 -12.53
N LEU A 25 9.71 2.74 -11.44
CA LEU A 25 9.72 2.19 -10.08
C LEU A 25 8.36 1.61 -9.72
N PHE A 26 7.27 2.29 -10.08
CA PHE A 26 5.92 1.78 -9.88
C PHE A 26 5.70 0.47 -10.63
N MET A 27 6.08 0.40 -11.91
CA MET A 27 5.99 -0.84 -12.70
C MET A 27 6.84 -1.96 -12.11
N ALA A 28 8.07 -1.65 -11.67
CA ALA A 28 8.93 -2.61 -10.97
C ALA A 28 8.27 -3.13 -9.69
N GLY A 29 7.63 -2.26 -8.91
CA GLY A 29 6.86 -2.63 -7.73
C GLY A 29 5.69 -3.58 -8.05
N VAL A 30 4.93 -3.29 -9.11
CA VAL A 30 3.84 -4.17 -9.59
C VAL A 30 4.38 -5.54 -10.00
N VAL A 31 5.50 -5.58 -10.72
CA VAL A 31 6.16 -6.84 -11.10
C VAL A 31 6.62 -7.62 -9.87
N LEU A 32 7.21 -6.97 -8.88
CA LEU A 32 7.63 -7.62 -7.63
C LEU A 32 6.45 -8.19 -6.84
N LEU A 33 5.32 -7.46 -6.76
CA LEU A 33 4.09 -7.97 -6.17
C LEU A 33 3.54 -9.18 -6.93
N ALA A 34 3.61 -9.18 -8.24
CA ALA A 34 3.20 -10.33 -9.04
C ALA A 34 4.13 -11.52 -8.86
N LEU A 35 5.45 -11.28 -8.79
CA LEU A 35 6.47 -12.34 -8.60
C LEU A 35 6.32 -13.05 -7.25
N VAL A 36 5.99 -12.33 -6.17
CA VAL A 36 5.83 -12.94 -4.84
C VAL A 36 4.66 -13.92 -4.78
N LEU A 37 3.66 -13.76 -5.67
CA LEU A 37 2.52 -14.68 -5.76
C LEU A 37 2.87 -16.02 -6.44
N ILE A 38 3.99 -16.06 -7.19
CA ILE A 38 4.41 -17.28 -7.90
C ILE A 38 4.93 -18.32 -6.89
N PRO A 39 4.39 -19.56 -6.91
CA PRO A 39 4.91 -20.65 -6.10
C PRO A 39 6.40 -20.91 -6.41
N GLY A 40 7.22 -21.00 -5.35
CA GLY A 40 8.67 -21.19 -5.49
C GLY A 40 9.50 -19.90 -5.44
N ILE A 41 8.94 -18.71 -5.73
CA ILE A 41 9.61 -17.42 -5.56
C ILE A 41 9.19 -16.79 -4.22
N GLY A 42 7.88 -16.70 -3.99
CA GLY A 42 7.34 -16.19 -2.74
C GLY A 42 7.41 -17.22 -1.61
N ARG A 43 7.92 -16.79 -0.46
CA ARG A 43 7.99 -17.59 0.76
C ARG A 43 6.68 -17.43 1.54
N ASP A 44 6.09 -18.57 1.90
CA ASP A 44 4.91 -18.61 2.76
C ASP A 44 5.34 -18.46 4.22
N VAL A 45 4.83 -17.44 4.90
CA VAL A 45 5.06 -17.19 6.32
C VAL A 45 3.70 -16.93 6.98
N ASN A 46 3.32 -17.77 7.91
CA ASN A 46 2.02 -17.68 8.62
C ASN A 46 0.80 -17.67 7.67
N GLY A 47 0.84 -18.48 6.61
CA GLY A 47 -0.27 -18.59 5.66
C GLY A 47 -0.40 -17.43 4.66
N ALA A 48 0.63 -16.60 4.54
CA ALA A 48 0.65 -15.48 3.60
C ALA A 48 1.98 -15.44 2.82
N ARG A 49 1.89 -15.36 1.49
CA ARG A 49 3.05 -15.22 0.61
C ARG A 49 3.35 -13.75 0.39
N ARG A 50 4.26 -13.19 1.21
CA ARG A 50 4.58 -11.75 1.19
C ARG A 50 6.06 -11.48 1.09
N TRP A 51 6.90 -12.51 1.18
CA TRP A 51 8.34 -12.37 1.30
C TRP A 51 9.06 -13.04 0.14
N ILE A 52 10.08 -12.36 -0.39
CA ILE A 52 11.04 -12.91 -1.33
C ILE A 52 12.35 -13.10 -0.56
N SER A 53 12.86 -14.33 -0.51
CA SER A 53 14.15 -14.61 0.14
C SER A 53 15.29 -14.31 -0.81
N LEU A 54 16.17 -13.38 -0.41
CA LEU A 54 17.39 -13.04 -1.12
C LEU A 54 18.63 -13.79 -0.56
N GLY A 55 18.40 -14.82 0.27
CA GLY A 55 19.45 -15.57 0.95
C GLY A 55 19.93 -14.89 2.23
N PHE A 56 20.47 -13.69 2.16
CA PHE A 56 20.97 -12.91 3.31
C PHE A 56 19.90 -12.00 3.94
N ALA A 57 18.81 -11.74 3.25
CA ALA A 57 17.70 -10.89 3.72
C ALA A 57 16.37 -11.34 3.12
N ASN A 58 15.28 -11.04 3.80
CA ASN A 58 13.93 -11.20 3.28
C ASN A 58 13.41 -9.84 2.82
N LEU A 59 13.01 -9.75 1.56
CA LEU A 59 12.42 -8.57 0.96
C LEU A 59 10.90 -8.72 0.96
N GLN A 60 10.19 -7.69 1.44
CA GLN A 60 8.75 -7.60 1.32
C GLN A 60 8.39 -6.60 0.21
N PRO A 61 7.88 -7.05 -0.95
CA PRO A 61 7.57 -6.17 -2.08
C PRO A 61 6.58 -5.07 -1.75
N SER A 62 5.61 -5.30 -0.87
CA SER A 62 4.62 -4.31 -0.46
C SER A 62 5.23 -3.11 0.28
N GLU A 63 6.37 -3.29 0.98
CA GLU A 63 7.10 -2.18 1.62
C GLU A 63 7.69 -1.23 0.58
N LEU A 64 8.33 -1.79 -0.46
CA LEU A 64 8.83 -1.00 -1.58
C LEU A 64 7.70 -0.34 -2.36
N MET A 65 6.59 -1.08 -2.55
CA MET A 65 5.44 -0.57 -3.29
C MET A 65 4.80 0.66 -2.63
N LYS A 66 4.82 0.77 -1.29
CA LYS A 66 4.36 1.98 -0.59
C LYS A 66 5.16 3.21 -1.03
N LEU A 67 6.49 3.10 -1.08
CA LEU A 67 7.35 4.18 -1.55
C LEU A 67 7.10 4.50 -3.03
N PHE A 68 7.05 3.47 -3.88
CA PHE A 68 6.86 3.65 -5.32
C PHE A 68 5.48 4.23 -5.66
N ALA A 69 4.45 3.88 -4.90
CA ALA A 69 3.11 4.45 -5.03
C ALA A 69 3.07 5.94 -4.68
N VAL A 70 3.79 6.37 -3.62
CA VAL A 70 3.94 7.79 -3.26
C VAL A 70 4.57 8.56 -4.42
N LEU A 71 5.72 8.08 -4.92
CA LEU A 71 6.47 8.73 -5.99
C LEU A 71 5.63 8.83 -7.28
N TYR A 72 4.98 7.73 -7.64
CA TYR A 72 4.13 7.68 -8.82
C TYR A 72 2.90 8.59 -8.71
N ALA A 73 2.21 8.58 -7.56
CA ALA A 73 1.04 9.41 -7.34
C ALA A 73 1.40 10.89 -7.36
N ALA A 74 2.54 11.28 -6.77
CA ALA A 74 3.02 12.65 -6.78
C ALA A 74 3.39 13.12 -8.19
N ASP A 75 4.18 12.34 -8.93
CA ASP A 75 4.55 12.65 -10.32
C ASP A 75 3.31 12.71 -11.24
N TYR A 76 2.40 11.75 -11.11
CA TYR A 76 1.15 11.74 -11.86
C TYR A 76 0.31 12.99 -11.62
N THR A 77 0.16 13.39 -10.35
CA THR A 77 -0.59 14.57 -9.96
C THR A 77 -0.02 15.85 -10.57
N VAL A 78 1.30 16.00 -10.55
CA VAL A 78 2.00 17.13 -11.17
C VAL A 78 1.78 17.15 -12.69
N ARG A 79 1.90 16.02 -13.35
CA ARG A 79 1.69 15.91 -14.80
C ARG A 79 0.25 16.19 -15.24
N LYS A 80 -0.71 15.91 -14.36
CA LYS A 80 -2.16 16.03 -14.65
C LYS A 80 -2.83 17.22 -13.96
N ILE A 81 -2.07 18.15 -13.39
CA ILE A 81 -2.59 19.26 -12.57
C ILE A 81 -3.66 20.09 -13.30
N ASN A 82 -3.49 20.33 -14.58
CA ASN A 82 -4.41 21.13 -15.40
C ASN A 82 -5.75 20.44 -15.69
N VAL A 83 -5.81 19.12 -15.57
CA VAL A 83 -7.01 18.31 -15.84
C VAL A 83 -7.50 17.58 -14.59
N MET A 84 -7.01 17.95 -13.40
CA MET A 84 -7.32 17.28 -12.14
C MET A 84 -8.82 17.35 -11.78
N HIS A 85 -9.55 18.31 -12.37
CA HIS A 85 -11.00 18.42 -12.19
C HIS A 85 -11.81 17.44 -13.05
N ASP A 86 -11.19 16.79 -14.04
CA ASP A 86 -11.83 15.82 -14.92
C ASP A 86 -11.63 14.40 -14.38
N LEU A 87 -12.75 13.78 -14.02
CA LEU A 87 -12.78 12.39 -13.52
C LEU A 87 -12.17 11.39 -14.48
N LYS A 88 -12.46 11.53 -15.79
CA LYS A 88 -12.01 10.54 -16.79
C LYS A 88 -10.53 10.68 -17.09
N GLN A 89 -10.02 11.90 -17.15
CA GLN A 89 -8.65 12.16 -17.58
C GLN A 89 -7.61 12.09 -16.46
N ALA A 90 -8.02 12.44 -15.24
CA ALA A 90 -7.11 12.44 -14.10
C ALA A 90 -7.37 11.29 -13.12
N PHE A 91 -8.62 11.12 -12.69
CA PHE A 91 -8.92 10.15 -11.64
C PHE A 91 -8.92 8.70 -12.15
N LEU A 92 -9.61 8.41 -13.26
CA LEU A 92 -9.80 7.03 -13.73
C LEU A 92 -8.50 6.27 -14.03
N PRO A 93 -7.47 6.84 -14.69
CA PRO A 93 -6.20 6.14 -14.90
C PRO A 93 -5.44 5.88 -13.60
N MET A 94 -5.44 6.82 -12.65
CA MET A 94 -4.82 6.62 -11.34
C MET A 94 -5.56 5.54 -10.54
N PHE A 95 -6.89 5.59 -10.56
CA PHE A 95 -7.71 4.56 -9.92
C PHE A 95 -7.42 3.16 -10.51
N GLY A 96 -7.31 3.06 -11.84
CA GLY A 96 -6.94 1.81 -12.50
C GLY A 96 -5.58 1.28 -12.05
N ALA A 97 -4.57 2.14 -12.00
CA ALA A 97 -3.24 1.78 -11.51
C ALA A 97 -3.27 1.28 -10.04
N MET A 98 -3.98 2.01 -9.17
CA MET A 98 -4.12 1.63 -7.76
C MET A 98 -4.99 0.38 -7.57
N ALA A 99 -5.99 0.16 -8.43
CA ALA A 99 -6.81 -1.06 -8.41
C ALA A 99 -5.98 -2.31 -8.73
N VAL A 100 -5.05 -2.23 -9.69
CA VAL A 100 -4.13 -3.33 -10.00
C VAL A 100 -3.27 -3.67 -8.78
N VAL A 101 -2.65 -2.67 -8.17
CA VAL A 101 -1.86 -2.85 -6.94
C VAL A 101 -2.71 -3.42 -5.81
N GLY A 102 -3.91 -2.89 -5.64
CA GLY A 102 -4.85 -3.35 -4.62
C GLY A 102 -5.25 -4.82 -4.81
N MET A 103 -5.54 -5.24 -6.04
CA MET A 103 -5.87 -6.64 -6.33
C MET A 103 -4.70 -7.58 -6.02
N LEU A 104 -3.46 -7.19 -6.34
CA LEU A 104 -2.28 -7.98 -6.01
C LEU A 104 -2.09 -8.11 -4.51
N LEU A 105 -2.16 -7.00 -3.76
CA LEU A 105 -2.02 -6.98 -2.30
C LEU A 105 -3.12 -7.79 -1.59
N LEU A 106 -4.34 -7.77 -2.12
CA LEU A 106 -5.43 -8.58 -1.58
C LEU A 106 -5.22 -10.09 -1.82
N LYS A 107 -4.54 -10.48 -2.91
CA LYS A 107 -4.12 -11.86 -3.16
C LYS A 107 -2.94 -12.29 -2.26
N GLU A 108 -2.11 -11.35 -1.81
CA GLU A 108 -1.04 -11.57 -0.84
C GLU A 108 -1.51 -11.62 0.62
N PRO A 109 -2.80 -11.59 0.91
CA PRO A 109 -3.56 -11.13 2.09
C PRO A 109 -2.89 -9.98 2.88
N ASP A 110 -2.26 -9.02 2.18
CA ASP A 110 -1.62 -7.85 2.80
C ASP A 110 -2.55 -6.63 2.83
N PHE A 111 -3.55 -6.74 3.70
CA PHE A 111 -4.56 -5.73 3.88
C PHE A 111 -4.02 -4.40 4.44
N GLY A 112 -3.02 -4.47 5.32
CA GLY A 112 -2.40 -3.28 5.88
C GLY A 112 -1.72 -2.42 4.82
N ALA A 113 -0.90 -3.03 3.96
CA ALA A 113 -0.26 -2.32 2.85
C ALA A 113 -1.30 -1.75 1.86
N PHE A 114 -2.37 -2.50 1.57
CA PHE A 114 -3.47 -2.03 0.72
C PHE A 114 -4.08 -0.72 1.25
N VAL A 115 -4.45 -0.68 2.54
CA VAL A 115 -5.02 0.52 3.17
C VAL A 115 -4.08 1.71 3.06
N VAL A 116 -2.83 1.50 3.42
CA VAL A 116 -1.81 2.56 3.44
C VAL A 116 -1.60 3.12 2.03
N ILE A 117 -1.42 2.27 1.01
CA ILE A 117 -1.18 2.69 -0.38
C ILE A 117 -2.38 3.47 -0.94
N ILE A 118 -3.59 2.98 -0.72
CA ILE A 118 -4.80 3.68 -1.18
C ILE A 118 -4.97 5.02 -0.47
N SER A 119 -4.75 5.07 0.85
CA SER A 119 -4.83 6.31 1.62
C SER A 119 -3.82 7.36 1.14
N ILE A 120 -2.59 6.93 0.86
CA ILE A 120 -1.53 7.80 0.31
C ILE A 120 -1.95 8.34 -1.06
N ALA A 121 -2.35 7.47 -1.99
CA ALA A 121 -2.73 7.87 -3.34
C ALA A 121 -3.91 8.85 -3.31
N MET A 122 -4.92 8.57 -2.49
CA MET A 122 -6.07 9.44 -2.28
C MET A 122 -5.68 10.80 -1.69
N GLY A 123 -4.82 10.81 -0.67
CA GLY A 123 -4.32 12.03 -0.05
C GLY A 123 -3.56 12.91 -1.04
N ILE A 124 -2.68 12.33 -1.86
CA ILE A 124 -1.90 13.06 -2.88
C ILE A 124 -2.83 13.63 -3.96
N LEU A 125 -3.81 12.87 -4.45
CA LEU A 125 -4.79 13.37 -5.42
C LEU A 125 -5.63 14.52 -4.84
N PHE A 126 -6.01 14.44 -3.56
CA PHE A 126 -6.73 15.50 -2.89
C PHE A 126 -5.90 16.79 -2.79
N LEU A 127 -4.64 16.67 -2.37
CA LEU A 127 -3.69 17.78 -2.32
C LEU A 127 -3.41 18.36 -3.71
N GLY A 128 -3.48 17.54 -4.76
CA GLY A 128 -3.33 17.94 -6.15
C GLY A 128 -4.55 18.66 -6.74
N GLY A 129 -5.62 18.87 -5.96
CA GLY A 129 -6.80 19.62 -6.38
C GLY A 129 -7.99 18.78 -6.83
N LEU A 130 -8.04 17.49 -6.46
CA LEU A 130 -9.25 16.70 -6.66
C LEU A 130 -10.44 17.35 -5.93
N ARG A 131 -11.60 17.43 -6.58
CA ARG A 131 -12.79 18.01 -5.98
C ARG A 131 -13.16 17.33 -4.67
N ALA A 132 -13.34 18.11 -3.60
CA ALA A 132 -13.64 17.61 -2.25
C ALA A 132 -14.85 16.65 -2.20
N ARG A 133 -15.88 16.90 -3.04
CA ARG A 133 -17.05 16.01 -3.14
C ARG A 133 -16.69 14.63 -3.65
N LEU A 134 -15.79 14.54 -4.65
CA LEU A 134 -15.31 13.27 -5.18
C LEU A 134 -14.44 12.55 -4.16
N PHE A 135 -13.55 13.28 -3.51
CA PHE A 135 -12.73 12.73 -2.44
C PHE A 135 -13.59 12.14 -1.31
N ALA A 136 -14.61 12.87 -0.84
CA ALA A 136 -15.54 12.37 0.17
C ALA A 136 -16.29 11.11 -0.30
N LEU A 137 -16.77 11.09 -1.56
CA LEU A 137 -17.47 9.93 -2.12
C LEU A 137 -16.56 8.70 -2.21
N LEU A 138 -15.29 8.89 -2.55
CA LEU A 138 -14.30 7.83 -2.60
C LEU A 138 -13.97 7.30 -1.19
N ILE A 139 -13.83 8.18 -0.20
CA ILE A 139 -13.64 7.79 1.20
C ILE A 139 -14.82 6.95 1.67
N VAL A 140 -16.06 7.39 1.42
CA VAL A 140 -17.26 6.62 1.78
C VAL A 140 -17.28 5.27 1.08
N GLY A 141 -17.01 5.23 -0.22
CA GLY A 141 -16.93 3.99 -0.99
C GLY A 141 -15.86 3.03 -0.44
N LEU A 142 -14.70 3.57 -0.09
CA LEU A 142 -13.62 2.81 0.52
C LEU A 142 -14.03 2.25 1.89
N LEU A 143 -14.64 3.05 2.75
CA LEU A 143 -15.14 2.60 4.07
C LEU A 143 -16.19 1.49 3.92
N ILE A 144 -17.10 1.61 2.96
CA ILE A 144 -18.10 0.56 2.68
C ILE A 144 -17.38 -0.72 2.21
N ALA A 145 -16.46 -0.61 1.26
CA ALA A 145 -15.70 -1.75 0.76
C ALA A 145 -14.89 -2.43 1.89
N PHE A 146 -14.28 -1.64 2.78
CA PHE A 146 -13.58 -2.14 3.97
C PHE A 146 -14.51 -2.89 4.90
N THR A 147 -15.66 -2.31 5.21
CA THR A 147 -16.67 -2.92 6.11
C THR A 147 -17.13 -4.26 5.55
N ILE A 148 -17.48 -4.31 4.27
CA ILE A 148 -17.89 -5.55 3.59
C ILE A 148 -16.75 -6.58 3.67
N MET A 149 -15.53 -6.18 3.40
CA MET A 149 -14.35 -7.05 3.36
C MET A 149 -14.01 -7.63 4.75
N ILE A 150 -14.25 -6.87 5.83
CA ILE A 150 -14.09 -7.34 7.22
C ILE A 150 -15.21 -8.33 7.57
N ILE A 151 -16.44 -8.02 7.22
CA ILE A 151 -17.60 -8.88 7.53
C ILE A 151 -17.49 -10.25 6.84
N VAL A 152 -17.09 -10.27 5.58
CA VAL A 152 -17.00 -11.48 4.76
C VAL A 152 -15.85 -12.40 5.19
N SER A 153 -14.79 -11.87 5.78
CA SER A 153 -13.60 -12.65 6.15
C SER A 153 -13.46 -12.83 7.67
N PRO A 154 -13.64 -14.05 8.22
CA PRO A 154 -13.43 -14.32 9.65
C PRO A 154 -12.04 -13.90 10.14
N TYR A 155 -10.99 -14.17 9.34
CA TYR A 155 -9.61 -13.80 9.66
C TYR A 155 -9.41 -12.29 9.85
N ARG A 156 -10.04 -11.46 9.01
CA ARG A 156 -9.94 -9.99 9.10
C ARG A 156 -10.74 -9.46 10.27
N ARG A 157 -11.91 -10.04 10.49
CA ARG A 157 -12.75 -9.72 11.64
C ARG A 157 -12.02 -9.99 12.95
N ASP A 158 -11.40 -11.14 13.08
CA ASP A 158 -10.62 -11.52 14.27
C ASP A 158 -9.45 -10.56 14.54
N ARG A 159 -8.80 -10.05 13.50
CA ARG A 159 -7.76 -9.02 13.65
C ARG A 159 -8.31 -7.69 14.16
N VAL A 160 -9.46 -7.24 13.67
CA VAL A 160 -10.08 -5.99 14.11
C VAL A 160 -10.51 -6.10 15.57
N PHE A 161 -11.15 -7.21 15.96
CA PHE A 161 -11.56 -7.42 17.35
C PHE A 161 -10.35 -7.59 18.28
N GLY A 162 -9.30 -8.30 17.87
CA GLY A 162 -8.06 -8.40 18.63
C GLY A 162 -7.34 -7.05 18.81
N PHE A 163 -7.55 -6.09 17.89
CA PHE A 163 -7.06 -4.73 18.06
C PHE A 163 -7.91 -3.91 19.04
N MET A 164 -9.23 -4.12 19.07
CA MET A 164 -10.15 -3.40 19.98
C MET A 164 -10.05 -3.86 21.43
N ASP A 165 -9.77 -5.16 21.65
CA ASP A 165 -9.55 -5.72 22.99
C ASP A 165 -8.36 -6.69 22.97
N PRO A 166 -7.12 -6.18 23.10
CA PRO A 166 -5.90 -6.99 23.07
C PRO A 166 -5.78 -7.93 24.26
N TRP A 167 -6.42 -7.62 25.37
CA TRP A 167 -6.30 -8.36 26.61
C TRP A 167 -7.25 -9.56 26.70
N ALA A 168 -8.31 -9.59 25.90
CA ALA A 168 -9.23 -10.72 25.86
C ALA A 168 -8.55 -12.03 25.38
N ASP A 169 -7.49 -11.92 24.55
CA ASP A 169 -6.67 -13.06 24.11
C ASP A 169 -5.21 -12.62 23.92
N ALA A 170 -4.56 -12.27 25.03
CA ALA A 170 -3.20 -11.69 25.07
C ALA A 170 -2.11 -12.60 24.49
N TYR A 171 -2.32 -13.92 24.49
CA TYR A 171 -1.37 -14.92 23.97
C TYR A 171 -1.71 -15.44 22.56
N GLY A 172 -2.89 -15.10 22.02
CA GLY A 172 -3.32 -15.45 20.68
C GLY A 172 -3.46 -14.25 19.76
N ARG A 173 -4.69 -13.78 19.54
CA ARG A 173 -5.02 -12.71 18.59
C ARG A 173 -4.46 -11.34 18.98
N GLY A 174 -4.36 -11.06 20.28
CA GLY A 174 -3.84 -9.81 20.86
C GLY A 174 -2.33 -9.80 21.09
N TYR A 175 -1.60 -10.89 20.81
CA TYR A 175 -0.18 -11.06 21.18
C TYR A 175 0.71 -9.88 20.77
N GLN A 176 0.61 -9.45 19.51
CA GLN A 176 1.47 -8.36 19.00
C GLN A 176 1.18 -7.02 19.70
N LEU A 177 -0.09 -6.72 19.95
CA LEU A 177 -0.48 -5.45 20.54
C LEU A 177 -0.25 -5.46 22.05
N SER A 178 -0.61 -6.54 22.74
CA SER A 178 -0.38 -6.67 24.20
C SER A 178 1.11 -6.58 24.54
N HIS A 179 2.00 -7.20 23.74
CA HIS A 179 3.45 -7.11 23.95
C HIS A 179 4.07 -5.78 23.53
N SER A 180 3.39 -4.99 22.72
CA SER A 180 3.83 -3.63 22.37
C SER A 180 3.43 -2.58 23.40
N LEU A 181 2.49 -2.92 24.29
CA LEU A 181 1.96 -2.03 25.34
C LEU A 181 2.61 -2.28 26.72
N ILE A 182 3.41 -3.34 26.86
CA ILE A 182 4.23 -3.65 28.03
C ILE A 182 5.64 -3.15 27.81
#